data_596bc29ea914ed03dd7bed9f0ed57e78
#
_entry.id   596bc29ea914ed03dd7bed9f0ed57e78
#
_cell.length_a   1.000
_cell.length_b   1.000
_cell.length_c   1.000
_cell.angle_alpha   90.00
_cell.angle_beta   90.00
_cell.angle_gamma   90.00
#
_symmetry.space_group_name_H-M   'P 1'
#
loop_
_entity.id
_entity.type
_entity.pdbx_description
1 polymer ?
#
loop_
_entity_poly.entity_id
_entity_poly.type
_entity_poly.pdbx_seq_one_letter_code
_entity_poly.pdbx_strand_id
1 'polypeptide(L)'
;MSALSTDAPTASAESRNHRLIPTVRRLGWGVADQGISSLSNFAIGLFVARSFGASSFGAFTLAFITYTVVINAARGLATDPLLVRYSGRISRRWRSATAAASGTALAVGVAVGVLSILAGLVLPDPVGPMFIALGIGLPGLALQDSWRFAFFACGRGSAAFLNDLFWTVLLCLSLFVLHGWGNSAAHCLLAFGVTATLAALFGMVQAHALPRPFRALDWLHTHRELSIRYLVENVSISGASQLRSFVVGAVAGLAAVGYVRASEILMGPFIVVLMGISQVAVPEASRVFHRESRHLARFCFILGGVQASAAIVWGAILLTVFPLGPGPLLLKELWMPTAQLLPAITLTVAAASFITAATAGLRAMGVARRSLRAQLTGSVAYVICGAAGAVLAGAVGTSWGVTAAQTFAALVWWHQLRSALANHHAVPAVSR
;
A
#
# COMPACT_ATOMS: atom_id res chain seq x y z
N MET A 1 63.62 0.37 -29.77
CA MET A 1 62.38 0.11 -30.52
C MET A 1 61.62 -0.95 -29.77
N SER A 2 60.66 -0.55 -29.01
CA SER A 2 59.76 -1.47 -28.30
C SER A 2 58.37 -0.87 -28.32
N ALA A 3 57.44 -1.59 -28.96
CA ALA A 3 56.06 -1.18 -29.12
C ALA A 3 55.33 -1.41 -27.80
N LEU A 4 54.76 -0.33 -27.25
CA LEU A 4 53.75 -0.39 -26.17
C LEU A 4 52.40 -0.73 -26.80
N SER A 5 51.90 -1.92 -26.51
CA SER A 5 50.54 -2.34 -26.82
C SER A 5 49.60 -1.71 -25.79
N THR A 6 48.76 -0.80 -26.25
CA THR A 6 47.59 -0.29 -25.54
C THR A 6 46.41 -1.22 -25.78
N ASP A 7 46.18 -2.15 -24.86
CA ASP A 7 44.89 -2.88 -24.81
C ASP A 7 44.45 -3.04 -23.37
N ALA A 8 43.50 -2.20 -22.98
CA ALA A 8 42.46 -2.37 -21.97
C ALA A 8 41.64 -1.06 -21.94
N PRO A 9 40.32 -1.01 -21.71
CA PRO A 9 39.44 -1.97 -21.06
C PRO A 9 38.05 -2.12 -21.72
N THR A 10 37.78 -3.18 -22.40
CA THR A 10 36.41 -3.51 -22.88
C THR A 10 35.64 -4.47 -21.97
N ALA A 11 36.34 -5.13 -21.05
CA ALA A 11 35.76 -6.12 -20.13
C ALA A 11 34.82 -5.56 -19.05
N SER A 12 34.83 -4.26 -18.79
CA SER A 12 34.03 -3.66 -17.69
C SER A 12 32.59 -3.32 -18.08
N ALA A 13 32.32 -3.04 -19.35
CA ALA A 13 30.98 -2.69 -19.84
C ALA A 13 30.08 -3.91 -20.05
N GLU A 14 30.61 -4.98 -20.61
CA GLU A 14 29.87 -6.23 -20.81
C GLU A 14 29.49 -6.92 -19.49
N SER A 15 30.39 -6.94 -18.51
CA SER A 15 30.11 -7.51 -17.18
C SER A 15 29.03 -6.71 -16.41
N ARG A 16 28.93 -5.41 -16.66
CA ARG A 16 27.90 -4.53 -16.07
C ARG A 16 26.55 -4.77 -16.72
N ASN A 17 26.46 -4.95 -18.04
CA ASN A 17 25.22 -5.26 -18.75
C ASN A 17 24.68 -6.66 -18.38
N HIS A 18 25.52 -7.65 -18.23
CA HIS A 18 25.11 -9.01 -17.81
C HIS A 18 24.49 -9.07 -16.40
N ARG A 19 24.82 -8.13 -15.51
CA ARG A 19 24.21 -8.02 -14.15
C ARG A 19 22.95 -7.15 -14.12
N LEU A 20 22.78 -6.23 -15.06
CA LEU A 20 21.62 -5.31 -15.11
C LEU A 20 20.35 -6.02 -15.61
N ILE A 21 20.44 -6.87 -16.62
CA ILE A 21 19.30 -7.58 -17.22
C ILE A 21 18.50 -8.41 -16.20
N PRO A 22 19.11 -9.24 -15.34
CA PRO A 22 18.36 -9.98 -14.31
C PRO A 22 17.68 -9.07 -13.27
N THR A 23 18.30 -7.94 -12.93
CA THR A 23 17.75 -6.97 -11.96
C THR A 23 16.55 -6.23 -12.55
N VAL A 24 16.65 -5.73 -13.78
CA VAL A 24 15.56 -5.08 -14.49
C VAL A 24 14.36 -6.02 -14.65
N ARG A 25 14.60 -7.30 -15.00
CA ARG A 25 13.55 -8.31 -15.12
C ARG A 25 12.87 -8.60 -13.78
N ARG A 26 13.60 -8.64 -12.65
CA ARG A 26 13.04 -8.83 -11.31
C ARG A 26 12.18 -7.65 -10.89
N LEU A 27 12.65 -6.42 -11.14
CA LEU A 27 11.88 -5.20 -10.89
C LEU A 27 10.62 -5.14 -11.77
N GLY A 28 10.71 -5.52 -13.03
CA GLY A 28 9.56 -5.56 -13.94
C GLY A 28 8.45 -6.49 -13.46
N TRP A 29 8.80 -7.69 -12.96
CA TRP A 29 7.82 -8.60 -12.37
C TRP A 29 7.20 -8.05 -11.09
N GLY A 30 7.96 -7.35 -10.24
CA GLY A 30 7.43 -6.69 -9.06
C GLY A 30 6.42 -5.59 -9.39
N VAL A 31 6.70 -4.79 -10.42
CA VAL A 31 5.77 -3.75 -10.89
C VAL A 31 4.52 -4.37 -11.52
N ALA A 32 4.66 -5.42 -12.33
CA ALA A 32 3.53 -6.12 -12.93
C ALA A 32 2.62 -6.77 -11.88
N ASP A 33 3.21 -7.41 -10.88
CA ASP A 33 2.51 -8.00 -9.75
C ASP A 33 1.76 -6.94 -8.92
N GLN A 34 2.41 -5.82 -8.60
CA GLN A 34 1.74 -4.71 -7.92
C GLN A 34 0.60 -4.12 -8.75
N GLY A 35 0.75 -4.07 -10.07
CA GLY A 35 -0.30 -3.63 -11.00
C GLY A 35 -1.53 -4.52 -10.96
N ILE A 36 -1.36 -5.85 -11.05
CA ILE A 36 -2.48 -6.81 -11.03
C ILE A 36 -3.17 -6.82 -9.65
N SER A 37 -2.40 -6.77 -8.56
CA SER A 37 -2.92 -6.69 -7.20
C SER A 37 -3.71 -5.40 -6.96
N SER A 38 -3.23 -4.26 -7.48
CA SER A 38 -3.96 -2.98 -7.41
C SER A 38 -5.23 -3.01 -8.24
N LEU A 39 -5.21 -3.65 -9.41
CA LEU A 39 -6.37 -3.79 -10.29
C LEU A 39 -7.46 -4.65 -9.64
N SER A 40 -7.12 -5.76 -8.99
CA SER A 40 -8.11 -6.61 -8.29
C SER A 40 -8.76 -5.87 -7.12
N ASN A 41 -7.98 -5.14 -6.32
CA ASN A 41 -8.49 -4.32 -5.23
C ASN A 41 -9.38 -3.17 -5.72
N PHE A 42 -9.01 -2.54 -6.84
CA PHE A 42 -9.83 -1.52 -7.50
C PHE A 42 -11.14 -2.13 -8.03
N ALA A 43 -11.06 -3.29 -8.68
CA ALA A 43 -12.22 -3.96 -9.28
C ALA A 43 -13.27 -4.34 -8.24
N ILE A 44 -12.87 -4.97 -7.13
CA ILE A 44 -13.82 -5.31 -6.06
C ILE A 44 -14.39 -4.05 -5.41
N GLY A 45 -13.56 -3.05 -5.12
CA GLY A 45 -14.02 -1.79 -4.52
C GLY A 45 -15.04 -1.08 -5.41
N LEU A 46 -14.77 -0.97 -6.70
CA LEU A 46 -15.68 -0.37 -7.68
C LEU A 46 -16.96 -1.19 -7.86
N PHE A 47 -16.85 -2.52 -7.93
CA PHE A 47 -18.00 -3.41 -8.05
C PHE A 47 -18.95 -3.24 -6.86
N VAL A 48 -18.43 -3.24 -5.63
CA VAL A 48 -19.24 -3.06 -4.42
C VAL A 48 -19.83 -1.65 -4.36
N ALA A 49 -19.05 -0.62 -4.67
CA ALA A 49 -19.52 0.76 -4.71
C ALA A 49 -20.67 0.97 -5.71
N ARG A 50 -20.62 0.30 -6.87
CA ARG A 50 -21.62 0.39 -7.92
C ARG A 50 -22.87 -0.42 -7.65
N SER A 51 -22.74 -1.56 -6.95
CA SER A 51 -23.81 -2.56 -6.81
C SER A 51 -24.62 -2.38 -5.54
N PHE A 52 -24.08 -1.74 -4.51
CA PHE A 52 -24.70 -1.62 -3.19
C PHE A 52 -24.71 -0.18 -2.71
N GLY A 53 -25.66 0.13 -1.83
CA GLY A 53 -25.82 1.48 -1.26
C GLY A 53 -24.63 1.91 -0.40
N ALA A 54 -24.56 3.22 -0.13
CA ALA A 54 -23.41 3.85 0.54
C ALA A 54 -23.06 3.24 1.90
N SER A 55 -24.07 2.87 2.71
CA SER A 55 -23.84 2.23 4.02
C SER A 55 -23.22 0.86 3.91
N SER A 56 -23.68 0.02 2.96
CA SER A 56 -23.11 -1.30 2.69
C SER A 56 -21.69 -1.19 2.16
N PHE A 57 -21.42 -0.21 1.29
CA PHE A 57 -20.07 0.07 0.81
C PHE A 57 -19.15 0.62 1.92
N GLY A 58 -19.69 1.43 2.84
CA GLY A 58 -18.97 1.88 4.02
C GLY A 58 -18.60 0.72 4.96
N ALA A 59 -19.53 -0.19 5.22
CA ALA A 59 -19.26 -1.41 6.01
C ALA A 59 -18.23 -2.32 5.35
N PHE A 60 -18.33 -2.54 4.02
CA PHE A 60 -17.31 -3.22 3.23
C PHE A 60 -15.95 -2.54 3.39
N THR A 61 -15.91 -1.22 3.33
CA THR A 61 -14.66 -0.45 3.47
C THR A 61 -14.02 -0.67 4.84
N LEU A 62 -14.79 -0.66 5.94
CA LEU A 62 -14.26 -0.93 7.28
C LEU A 62 -13.68 -2.35 7.39
N ALA A 63 -14.37 -3.35 6.85
CA ALA A 63 -13.86 -4.71 6.81
C ALA A 63 -12.59 -4.83 5.94
N PHE A 64 -12.57 -4.16 4.78
CA PHE A 64 -11.41 -4.14 3.88
C PHE A 64 -10.20 -3.43 4.50
N ILE A 65 -10.43 -2.38 5.27
CA ILE A 65 -9.41 -1.69 6.06
C ILE A 65 -8.83 -2.64 7.11
N THR A 66 -9.70 -3.36 7.85
CA THR A 66 -9.28 -4.37 8.82
C THR A 66 -8.43 -5.44 8.16
N TYR A 67 -8.85 -5.97 7.01
CA TYR A 67 -8.03 -6.87 6.18
C TYR A 67 -6.64 -6.30 5.93
N THR A 68 -6.54 -5.05 5.48
CA THR A 68 -5.26 -4.41 5.16
C THR A 68 -4.33 -4.32 6.39
N VAL A 69 -4.87 -3.98 7.56
CA VAL A 69 -4.11 -3.95 8.82
C VAL A 69 -3.60 -5.34 9.19
N VAL A 70 -4.46 -6.34 9.10
CA VAL A 70 -4.11 -7.74 9.43
C VAL A 70 -3.02 -8.27 8.50
N ILE A 71 -3.13 -8.02 7.20
CA ILE A 71 -2.11 -8.44 6.24
C ILE A 71 -0.77 -7.74 6.50
N ASN A 72 -0.77 -6.43 6.76
CA ASN A 72 0.45 -5.70 7.12
C ASN A 72 1.08 -6.21 8.42
N ALA A 73 0.27 -6.56 9.42
CA ALA A 73 0.75 -7.20 10.64
C ALA A 73 1.33 -8.60 10.37
N ALA A 74 0.64 -9.42 9.58
CA ALA A 74 1.12 -10.75 9.19
C ALA A 74 2.44 -10.66 8.39
N ARG A 75 2.59 -9.66 7.50
CA ARG A 75 3.86 -9.39 6.80
C ARG A 75 4.98 -9.11 7.80
N GLY A 76 4.78 -8.16 8.71
CA GLY A 76 5.78 -7.82 9.72
C GLY A 76 6.21 -9.00 10.58
N LEU A 77 5.25 -9.84 10.99
CA LEU A 77 5.51 -11.01 11.83
C LEU A 77 6.17 -12.17 11.09
N ALA A 78 5.82 -12.39 9.83
CA ALA A 78 6.16 -13.61 9.10
C ALA A 78 7.07 -13.37 7.89
N THR A 79 6.65 -12.55 6.93
CA THR A 79 7.27 -12.50 5.61
C THR A 79 8.41 -11.50 5.48
N ASP A 80 8.42 -10.40 6.23
CA ASP A 80 9.55 -9.47 6.22
C ASP A 80 10.82 -10.08 6.82
N PRO A 81 10.78 -10.82 7.96
CA PRO A 81 11.92 -11.62 8.41
C PRO A 81 12.37 -12.67 7.41
N LEU A 82 11.43 -13.30 6.65
CA LEU A 82 11.76 -14.24 5.58
C LEU A 82 12.54 -13.55 4.45
N LEU A 83 12.05 -12.39 3.99
CA LEU A 83 12.72 -11.59 2.96
C LEU A 83 14.12 -11.20 3.36
N VAL A 84 14.34 -10.76 4.59
CA VAL A 84 15.64 -10.27 5.04
C VAL A 84 16.65 -11.38 5.25
N ARG A 85 16.25 -12.50 5.86
CA ARG A 85 17.19 -13.57 6.27
C ARG A 85 17.35 -14.72 5.29
N TYR A 86 16.35 -14.91 4.40
CA TYR A 86 16.28 -16.10 3.55
C TYR A 86 16.16 -15.77 2.06
N SER A 87 16.46 -14.54 1.66
CA SER A 87 16.51 -14.17 0.23
C SER A 87 17.64 -14.92 -0.48
N GLY A 88 17.34 -15.43 -1.69
CA GLY A 88 18.32 -16.11 -2.51
C GLY A 88 17.71 -17.19 -3.40
N ARG A 89 18.49 -18.27 -3.65
CA ARG A 89 18.01 -19.39 -4.46
C ARG A 89 17.15 -20.36 -3.63
N ILE A 90 16.25 -21.07 -4.32
CA ILE A 90 15.47 -22.15 -3.71
C ILE A 90 16.43 -23.22 -3.15
N SER A 91 16.33 -23.44 -1.84
CA SER A 91 17.13 -24.41 -1.09
C SER A 91 16.25 -25.11 -0.07
N ARG A 92 16.75 -26.19 0.56
CA ARG A 92 16.06 -26.84 1.68
C ARG A 92 15.81 -25.86 2.83
N ARG A 93 16.77 -24.95 3.08
CA ARG A 93 16.66 -23.90 4.12
C ARG A 93 15.55 -22.90 3.76
N TRP A 94 15.49 -22.45 2.51
CA TRP A 94 14.41 -21.56 2.05
C TRP A 94 13.04 -22.22 2.17
N ARG A 95 12.88 -23.48 1.73
CA ARG A 95 11.59 -24.20 1.83
C ARG A 95 11.13 -24.35 3.29
N SER A 96 12.05 -24.71 4.21
CA SER A 96 11.74 -24.84 5.61
C SER A 96 11.35 -23.52 6.25
N ALA A 97 12.07 -22.42 5.93
CA ALA A 97 11.78 -21.08 6.41
C ALA A 97 10.45 -20.57 5.83
N THR A 98 10.20 -20.78 4.55
CA THR A 98 8.93 -20.42 3.89
C THR A 98 7.75 -21.18 4.48
N ALA A 99 7.90 -22.49 4.76
CA ALA A 99 6.85 -23.27 5.41
C ALA A 99 6.52 -22.78 6.83
N ALA A 100 7.51 -22.31 7.59
CA ALA A 100 7.31 -21.74 8.91
C ALA A 100 6.70 -20.32 8.84
N ALA A 101 7.22 -19.46 7.98
CA ALA A 101 6.70 -18.11 7.77
C ALA A 101 5.26 -18.13 7.26
N SER A 102 4.94 -18.93 6.22
CA SER A 102 3.58 -19.07 5.71
C SER A 102 2.65 -19.70 6.75
N GLY A 103 3.15 -20.63 7.58
CA GLY A 103 2.42 -21.16 8.71
C GLY A 103 2.12 -20.10 9.77
N THR A 104 3.05 -19.18 10.03
CA THR A 104 2.85 -18.04 10.93
C THR A 104 1.82 -17.07 10.38
N ALA A 105 1.87 -16.73 9.09
CA ALA A 105 0.87 -15.88 8.45
C ALA A 105 -0.53 -16.51 8.51
N LEU A 106 -0.63 -17.82 8.24
CA LEU A 106 -1.87 -18.58 8.37
C LEU A 106 -2.40 -18.56 9.82
N ALA A 107 -1.54 -18.77 10.82
CA ALA A 107 -1.93 -18.73 12.22
C ALA A 107 -2.47 -17.35 12.64
N VAL A 108 -1.83 -16.26 12.19
CA VAL A 108 -2.33 -14.90 12.39
C VAL A 108 -3.69 -14.71 11.70
N GLY A 109 -3.82 -15.15 10.44
CA GLY A 109 -5.08 -15.11 9.69
C GLY A 109 -6.21 -15.86 10.40
N VAL A 110 -5.95 -17.05 10.94
CA VAL A 110 -6.92 -17.84 11.70
C VAL A 110 -7.30 -17.14 13.01
N ALA A 111 -6.31 -16.70 13.79
CA ALA A 111 -6.56 -16.06 15.09
C ALA A 111 -7.40 -14.78 14.94
N VAL A 112 -7.02 -13.90 14.02
CA VAL A 112 -7.78 -12.66 13.76
C VAL A 112 -9.09 -12.96 13.02
N GLY A 113 -9.12 -14.01 12.19
CA GLY A 113 -10.34 -14.49 11.53
C GLY A 113 -11.41 -14.91 12.54
N VAL A 114 -11.05 -15.69 13.54
CA VAL A 114 -11.96 -16.07 14.64
C VAL A 114 -12.46 -14.83 15.39
N LEU A 115 -11.57 -13.90 15.74
CA LEU A 115 -11.94 -12.64 16.39
C LEU A 115 -12.90 -11.81 15.53
N SER A 116 -12.66 -11.76 14.21
CA SER A 116 -13.54 -11.06 13.26
C SER A 116 -14.93 -11.70 13.19
N ILE A 117 -15.03 -13.04 13.19
CA ILE A 117 -16.31 -13.75 13.22
C ILE A 117 -17.05 -13.44 14.54
N LEU A 118 -16.37 -13.55 15.67
CA LEU A 118 -16.97 -13.26 16.98
C LEU A 118 -17.47 -11.80 17.06
N ALA A 119 -16.68 -10.85 16.56
CA ALA A 119 -17.11 -9.46 16.46
C ALA A 119 -18.31 -9.30 15.53
N GLY A 120 -18.32 -9.99 14.40
CA GLY A 120 -19.41 -9.95 13.43
C GLY A 120 -20.74 -10.49 13.94
N LEU A 121 -20.71 -11.43 14.90
CA LEU A 121 -21.93 -11.96 15.54
C LEU A 121 -22.61 -10.96 16.49
N VAL A 122 -21.86 -9.93 16.95
CA VAL A 122 -22.35 -8.93 17.90
C VAL A 122 -22.64 -7.58 17.19
N LEU A 123 -21.94 -7.32 16.09
CA LEU A 123 -22.09 -6.06 15.37
C LEU A 123 -23.40 -6.02 14.57
N PRO A 124 -24.06 -4.84 14.50
CA PRO A 124 -25.30 -4.71 13.74
C PRO A 124 -25.09 -4.74 12.23
N ASP A 125 -26.17 -4.99 11.50
CA ASP A 125 -26.18 -4.87 10.04
C ASP A 125 -25.88 -3.41 9.60
N PRO A 126 -25.18 -3.21 8.52
CA PRO A 126 -24.56 -4.20 7.59
C PRO A 126 -23.13 -4.60 7.97
N VAL A 127 -22.60 -4.22 9.13
CA VAL A 127 -21.21 -4.44 9.54
C VAL A 127 -20.96 -5.89 9.95
N GLY A 128 -21.89 -6.50 10.70
CA GLY A 128 -21.77 -7.86 11.21
C GLY A 128 -21.46 -8.88 10.11
N PRO A 129 -22.29 -9.00 9.07
CA PRO A 129 -22.04 -9.92 7.95
C PRO A 129 -20.71 -9.70 7.24
N MET A 130 -20.22 -8.45 7.16
CA MET A 130 -18.92 -8.12 6.56
C MET A 130 -17.78 -8.70 7.39
N PHE A 131 -17.82 -8.57 8.71
CA PHE A 131 -16.79 -9.09 9.59
C PHE A 131 -16.81 -10.62 9.67
N ILE A 132 -17.97 -11.27 9.55
CA ILE A 132 -18.06 -12.73 9.40
C ILE A 132 -17.42 -13.17 8.09
N ALA A 133 -17.77 -12.55 6.96
CA ALA A 133 -17.20 -12.86 5.65
C ALA A 133 -15.67 -12.63 5.63
N LEU A 134 -15.21 -11.53 6.21
CA LEU A 134 -13.79 -11.25 6.39
C LEU A 134 -13.11 -12.35 7.21
N GLY A 135 -13.68 -12.71 8.35
CA GLY A 135 -13.09 -13.71 9.26
C GLY A 135 -12.91 -15.07 8.59
N ILE A 136 -13.87 -15.51 7.76
CA ILE A 136 -13.77 -16.75 6.97
C ILE A 136 -12.64 -16.62 5.93
N GLY A 137 -12.48 -15.45 5.29
CA GLY A 137 -11.50 -15.23 4.24
C GLY A 137 -10.06 -15.00 4.73
N LEU A 138 -9.87 -14.46 5.94
CA LEU A 138 -8.55 -14.01 6.45
C LEU A 138 -7.46 -15.10 6.43
N PRO A 139 -7.72 -16.37 6.78
CA PRO A 139 -6.69 -17.41 6.71
C PRO A 139 -6.12 -17.57 5.30
N GLY A 140 -7.01 -17.63 4.30
CA GLY A 140 -6.63 -17.75 2.89
C GLY A 140 -5.91 -16.51 2.36
N LEU A 141 -6.40 -15.33 2.71
CA LEU A 141 -5.81 -14.05 2.33
C LEU A 141 -4.39 -13.89 2.90
N ALA A 142 -4.18 -14.21 4.18
CA ALA A 142 -2.86 -14.15 4.82
C ALA A 142 -1.89 -15.18 4.22
N LEU A 143 -2.37 -16.36 3.92
CA LEU A 143 -1.56 -17.40 3.30
C LEU A 143 -1.19 -17.06 1.87
N GLN A 144 -2.12 -16.54 1.05
CA GLN A 144 -1.87 -16.12 -0.33
C GLN A 144 -0.81 -15.01 -0.37
N ASP A 145 -0.97 -13.98 0.45
CA ASP A 145 0.00 -12.89 0.54
C ASP A 145 1.39 -13.39 0.97
N SER A 146 1.47 -14.37 1.87
CA SER A 146 2.74 -14.94 2.30
C SER A 146 3.50 -15.65 1.16
N TRP A 147 2.80 -16.33 0.24
CA TRP A 147 3.41 -16.96 -0.94
C TRP A 147 3.98 -15.92 -1.90
N ARG A 148 3.28 -14.83 -2.12
CA ARG A 148 3.73 -13.72 -2.93
C ARG A 148 5.12 -13.24 -2.47
N PHE A 149 5.29 -12.96 -1.18
CA PHE A 149 6.57 -12.54 -0.61
C PHE A 149 7.63 -13.66 -0.62
N ALA A 150 7.23 -14.91 -0.40
CA ALA A 150 8.14 -16.05 -0.49
C ALA A 150 8.73 -16.20 -1.92
N PHE A 151 7.93 -15.97 -2.96
CA PHE A 151 8.41 -15.97 -4.33
C PHE A 151 9.35 -14.81 -4.63
N PHE A 152 9.08 -13.62 -4.10
CA PHE A 152 10.02 -12.50 -4.20
C PHE A 152 11.34 -12.79 -3.48
N ALA A 153 11.30 -13.42 -2.30
CA ALA A 153 12.51 -13.80 -1.57
C ALA A 153 13.44 -14.71 -2.37
N CYS A 154 12.91 -15.63 -3.17
CA CYS A 154 13.73 -16.51 -4.03
C CYS A 154 13.92 -15.99 -5.46
N GLY A 155 13.51 -14.75 -5.76
CA GLY A 155 13.68 -14.13 -7.06
C GLY A 155 12.75 -14.65 -8.17
N ARG A 156 11.65 -15.36 -7.79
CA ARG A 156 10.62 -15.87 -8.71
C ARG A 156 9.42 -14.91 -8.80
N GLY A 157 9.67 -13.65 -9.16
CA GLY A 157 8.61 -12.65 -9.30
C GLY A 157 7.52 -13.04 -10.31
N SER A 158 7.85 -13.82 -11.35
CA SER A 158 6.85 -14.37 -12.28
C SER A 158 5.88 -15.34 -11.61
N ALA A 159 6.32 -16.10 -10.60
CA ALA A 159 5.43 -17.00 -9.87
C ALA A 159 4.49 -16.22 -8.94
N ALA A 160 4.95 -15.12 -8.35
CA ALA A 160 4.10 -14.20 -7.60
C ALA A 160 3.02 -13.60 -8.51
N PHE A 161 3.43 -13.03 -9.65
CA PHE A 161 2.52 -12.47 -10.65
C PHE A 161 1.48 -13.48 -11.14
N LEU A 162 1.88 -14.71 -11.46
CA LEU A 162 0.94 -15.75 -11.89
C LEU A 162 -0.05 -16.14 -10.80
N ASN A 163 0.36 -16.14 -9.55
CA ASN A 163 -0.52 -16.39 -8.41
C ASN A 163 -1.56 -15.29 -8.24
N ASP A 164 -1.11 -14.02 -8.29
CA ASP A 164 -2.00 -12.86 -8.20
C ASP A 164 -2.93 -12.75 -9.43
N LEU A 165 -2.45 -13.09 -10.62
CA LEU A 165 -3.27 -13.16 -11.83
C LEU A 165 -4.36 -14.24 -11.71
N PHE A 166 -4.00 -15.43 -11.25
CA PHE A 166 -4.94 -16.52 -11.00
C PHE A 166 -6.01 -16.09 -10.00
N TRP A 167 -5.63 -15.47 -8.89
CA TRP A 167 -6.57 -14.91 -7.93
C TRP A 167 -7.50 -13.86 -8.55
N THR A 168 -6.92 -12.91 -9.29
CA THR A 168 -7.68 -11.83 -9.95
C THR A 168 -8.73 -12.38 -10.92
N VAL A 169 -8.35 -13.36 -11.74
CA VAL A 169 -9.28 -14.01 -12.69
C VAL A 169 -10.42 -14.69 -11.95
N LEU A 170 -10.13 -15.49 -10.93
CA LEU A 170 -11.15 -16.15 -10.11
C LEU A 170 -12.07 -15.15 -9.42
N LEU A 171 -11.52 -14.06 -8.90
CA LEU A 171 -12.29 -12.99 -8.28
C LEU A 171 -13.24 -12.33 -9.30
N CYS A 172 -12.74 -11.95 -10.48
CA CYS A 172 -13.58 -11.34 -11.52
C CYS A 172 -14.71 -12.27 -11.96
N LEU A 173 -14.42 -13.56 -12.15
CA LEU A 173 -15.44 -14.57 -12.48
C LEU A 173 -16.48 -14.71 -11.35
N SER A 174 -16.03 -14.74 -10.09
CA SER A 174 -16.93 -14.82 -8.94
C SER A 174 -17.84 -13.60 -8.84
N LEU A 175 -17.30 -12.38 -9.04
CA LEU A 175 -18.08 -11.15 -9.02
C LEU A 175 -19.09 -11.10 -10.19
N PHE A 176 -18.72 -11.61 -11.37
CA PHE A 176 -19.61 -11.72 -12.51
C PHE A 176 -20.79 -12.66 -12.22
N VAL A 177 -20.54 -13.83 -11.64
CA VAL A 177 -21.58 -14.77 -11.22
C VAL A 177 -22.48 -14.15 -10.14
N LEU A 178 -21.88 -13.51 -9.14
CA LEU A 178 -22.60 -12.84 -8.07
C LEU A 178 -23.50 -11.69 -8.59
N HIS A 179 -23.17 -11.04 -9.68
CA HIS A 179 -23.98 -9.95 -10.25
C HIS A 179 -25.41 -10.37 -10.60
N GLY A 180 -25.60 -11.61 -11.01
CA GLY A 180 -26.92 -12.14 -11.44
C GLY A 180 -27.81 -12.70 -10.31
N TRP A 181 -27.34 -12.83 -9.07
CA TRP A 181 -27.98 -13.68 -8.04
C TRP A 181 -28.55 -12.93 -6.81
N GLY A 182 -28.75 -11.62 -6.87
CA GLY A 182 -29.36 -10.85 -5.77
C GLY A 182 -28.55 -10.85 -4.46
N ASN A 183 -27.24 -10.68 -4.58
CA ASN A 183 -26.27 -10.83 -3.49
C ASN A 183 -26.07 -9.58 -2.64
N SER A 184 -25.41 -9.73 -1.48
CA SER A 184 -24.98 -8.66 -0.61
C SER A 184 -23.49 -8.34 -0.79
N ALA A 185 -23.05 -7.18 -0.32
CA ALA A 185 -21.64 -6.82 -0.32
C ALA A 185 -20.77 -7.78 0.53
N ALA A 186 -21.38 -8.47 1.52
CA ALA A 186 -20.70 -9.51 2.31
C ALA A 186 -20.36 -10.75 1.45
N HIS A 187 -21.21 -11.14 0.50
CA HIS A 187 -20.91 -12.21 -0.45
C HIS A 187 -19.71 -11.85 -1.35
N CYS A 188 -19.58 -10.57 -1.75
CA CYS A 188 -18.42 -10.13 -2.52
C CYS A 188 -17.12 -10.23 -1.71
N LEU A 189 -17.17 -9.85 -0.43
CA LEU A 189 -16.03 -9.98 0.48
C LEU A 189 -15.69 -11.45 0.77
N LEU A 190 -16.70 -12.31 0.90
CA LEU A 190 -16.51 -13.75 1.03
C LEU A 190 -15.86 -14.33 -0.23
N ALA A 191 -16.33 -13.95 -1.43
CA ALA A 191 -15.74 -14.36 -2.70
C ALA A 191 -14.27 -13.93 -2.80
N PHE A 192 -13.94 -12.72 -2.35
CA PHE A 192 -12.56 -12.22 -2.25
C PHE A 192 -11.67 -13.14 -1.40
N GLY A 193 -12.16 -13.57 -0.24
CA GLY A 193 -11.45 -14.48 0.65
C GLY A 193 -11.37 -15.92 0.12
N VAL A 194 -12.46 -16.45 -0.43
CA VAL A 194 -12.49 -17.81 -0.98
C VAL A 194 -11.57 -17.93 -2.20
N THR A 195 -11.61 -16.98 -3.12
CA THR A 195 -10.73 -16.97 -4.29
C THR A 195 -9.25 -16.80 -3.92
N ALA A 196 -8.95 -16.00 -2.87
CA ALA A 196 -7.62 -15.93 -2.28
C ALA A 196 -7.18 -17.27 -1.68
N THR A 197 -8.09 -18.01 -1.04
CA THR A 197 -7.80 -19.34 -0.50
C THR A 197 -7.44 -20.31 -1.63
N LEU A 198 -8.16 -20.30 -2.75
CA LEU A 198 -7.83 -21.11 -3.92
C LEU A 198 -6.44 -20.73 -4.50
N ALA A 199 -6.13 -19.43 -4.57
CA ALA A 199 -4.81 -18.96 -4.98
C ALA A 199 -3.72 -19.35 -3.98
N ALA A 200 -4.03 -19.37 -2.68
CA ALA A 200 -3.11 -19.86 -1.66
C ALA A 200 -2.80 -21.37 -1.81
N LEU A 201 -3.80 -22.18 -2.13
CA LEU A 201 -3.61 -23.60 -2.45
C LEU A 201 -2.75 -23.79 -3.71
N PHE A 202 -3.00 -22.99 -4.75
CA PHE A 202 -2.14 -22.96 -5.94
C PHE A 202 -0.70 -22.55 -5.59
N GLY A 203 -0.53 -21.57 -4.69
CA GLY A 203 0.78 -21.14 -4.18
C GLY A 203 1.55 -22.26 -3.46
N MET A 204 0.88 -23.15 -2.72
CA MET A 204 1.50 -24.34 -2.12
C MET A 204 2.11 -25.26 -3.19
N VAL A 205 1.36 -25.48 -4.29
CA VAL A 205 1.84 -26.29 -5.42
C VAL A 205 3.04 -25.61 -6.09
N GLN A 206 2.95 -24.30 -6.35
CA GLN A 206 4.05 -23.53 -6.97
C GLN A 206 5.33 -23.52 -6.11
N ALA A 207 5.18 -23.44 -4.78
CA ALA A 207 6.31 -23.39 -3.85
C ALA A 207 6.88 -24.79 -3.50
N HIS A 208 6.13 -25.86 -3.79
CA HIS A 208 6.39 -27.22 -3.29
C HIS A 208 6.65 -27.22 -1.76
N ALA A 209 5.85 -26.49 -1.03
CA ALA A 209 5.95 -26.33 0.42
C ALA A 209 4.56 -26.24 1.05
N LEU A 210 4.38 -26.90 2.18
CA LEU A 210 3.17 -26.83 2.99
C LEU A 210 3.38 -25.88 4.17
N PRO A 211 2.41 -25.02 4.50
CA PRO A 211 2.49 -24.16 5.67
C PRO A 211 2.54 -24.99 6.95
N ARG A 212 3.35 -24.55 7.92
CA ARG A 212 3.52 -25.23 9.22
C ARG A 212 3.07 -24.34 10.37
N PRO A 213 1.77 -24.19 10.61
CA PRO A 213 1.24 -23.30 11.66
C PRO A 213 1.73 -23.67 13.05
N PHE A 214 1.99 -24.96 13.32
CA PHE A 214 2.52 -25.44 14.61
C PHE A 214 3.95 -24.90 14.90
N ARG A 215 4.67 -24.39 13.90
CA ARG A 215 5.98 -23.74 14.07
C ARG A 215 5.90 -22.22 14.14
N ALA A 216 4.70 -21.66 14.23
CA ALA A 216 4.53 -20.20 14.29
C ALA A 216 5.22 -19.60 15.52
N LEU A 217 5.07 -20.21 16.68
CA LEU A 217 5.71 -19.75 17.92
C LEU A 217 7.24 -19.84 17.83
N ASP A 218 7.77 -20.94 17.30
CA ASP A 218 9.22 -21.09 17.08
C ASP A 218 9.76 -20.04 16.14
N TRP A 219 9.02 -19.75 15.05
CA TRP A 219 9.35 -18.70 14.10
C TRP A 219 9.39 -17.32 14.76
N LEU A 220 8.34 -16.97 15.49
CA LEU A 220 8.24 -15.69 16.20
C LEU A 220 9.33 -15.54 17.25
N HIS A 221 9.62 -16.59 18.03
CA HIS A 221 10.67 -16.58 19.03
C HIS A 221 12.05 -16.39 18.38
N THR A 222 12.35 -17.13 17.32
CA THR A 222 13.63 -17.07 16.61
C THR A 222 13.86 -15.71 15.93
N HIS A 223 12.79 -15.04 15.48
CA HIS A 223 12.89 -13.79 14.71
C HIS A 223 12.29 -12.60 15.47
N ARG A 224 12.05 -12.71 16.80
CA ARG A 224 11.29 -11.74 17.60
C ARG A 224 11.68 -10.28 17.38
N GLU A 225 12.97 -9.97 17.33
CA GLU A 225 13.46 -8.60 17.16
C GLU A 225 13.05 -7.99 15.82
N LEU A 226 13.21 -8.77 14.73
CA LEU A 226 12.80 -8.37 13.39
C LEU A 226 11.28 -8.31 13.28
N SER A 227 10.59 -9.35 13.76
CA SER A 227 9.13 -9.46 13.68
C SER A 227 8.44 -8.31 14.42
N ILE A 228 8.84 -7.99 15.65
CA ILE A 228 8.26 -6.86 16.40
C ILE A 228 8.56 -5.53 15.71
N ARG A 229 9.80 -5.32 15.23
CA ARG A 229 10.19 -4.09 14.55
C ARG A 229 9.36 -3.88 13.29
N TYR A 230 9.24 -4.89 12.43
CA TYR A 230 8.46 -4.79 11.20
C TYR A 230 6.95 -4.74 11.44
N LEU A 231 6.45 -5.43 12.48
CA LEU A 231 5.05 -5.26 12.90
C LEU A 231 4.73 -3.81 13.22
N VAL A 232 5.54 -3.20 14.09
CA VAL A 232 5.35 -1.79 14.48
C VAL A 232 5.49 -0.86 13.27
N GLU A 233 6.48 -1.08 12.40
CA GLU A 233 6.69 -0.29 11.19
C GLU A 233 5.49 -0.38 10.25
N ASN A 234 5.05 -1.58 9.89
CA ASN A 234 3.97 -1.80 8.93
C ASN A 234 2.61 -1.31 9.45
N VAL A 235 2.33 -1.52 10.74
CA VAL A 235 1.08 -1.03 11.35
C VAL A 235 1.12 0.49 11.49
N SER A 236 2.26 1.09 11.81
CA SER A 236 2.38 2.55 11.95
C SER A 236 2.21 3.29 10.62
N ILE A 237 2.74 2.74 9.51
CA ILE A 237 2.65 3.36 8.18
C ILE A 237 1.19 3.51 7.72
N SER A 238 0.37 2.49 7.93
CA SER A 238 -1.03 2.47 7.51
C SER A 238 -2.02 2.89 8.61
N GLY A 239 -1.61 2.87 9.88
CA GLY A 239 -2.49 2.98 11.04
C GLY A 239 -3.27 4.30 11.13
N ALA A 240 -2.65 5.43 10.80
CA ALA A 240 -3.31 6.73 10.87
C ALA A 240 -4.53 6.84 9.92
N SER A 241 -4.39 6.36 8.67
CA SER A 241 -5.48 6.39 7.70
C SER A 241 -6.61 5.41 8.07
N GLN A 242 -6.23 4.27 8.64
CA GLN A 242 -7.19 3.26 9.10
C GLN A 242 -7.96 3.76 10.32
N LEU A 243 -7.26 4.31 11.32
CA LEU A 243 -7.88 4.89 12.51
C LEU A 243 -8.86 6.01 12.14
N ARG A 244 -8.48 6.91 11.24
CA ARG A 244 -9.38 7.94 10.71
C ARG A 244 -10.67 7.33 10.16
N SER A 245 -10.60 6.27 9.36
CA SER A 245 -11.77 5.67 8.72
C SER A 245 -12.74 5.06 9.75
N PHE A 246 -12.21 4.43 10.81
CA PHE A 246 -13.03 3.96 11.93
C PHE A 246 -13.70 5.13 12.70
N VAL A 247 -12.93 6.19 12.95
CA VAL A 247 -13.48 7.40 13.61
C VAL A 247 -14.57 8.05 12.75
N VAL A 248 -14.35 8.17 11.43
CA VAL A 248 -15.39 8.68 10.50
C VAL A 248 -16.61 7.79 10.52
N GLY A 249 -16.46 6.47 10.54
CA GLY A 249 -17.57 5.52 10.64
C GLY A 249 -18.38 5.67 11.92
N ALA A 250 -17.70 5.86 13.04
CA ALA A 250 -18.33 6.04 14.35
C ALA A 250 -19.04 7.40 14.50
N VAL A 251 -18.49 8.47 13.92
CA VAL A 251 -18.96 9.86 14.10
C VAL A 251 -19.93 10.29 13.00
N ALA A 252 -19.57 10.04 11.73
CA ALA A 252 -20.33 10.50 10.56
C ALA A 252 -21.14 9.39 9.89
N GLY A 253 -21.02 8.16 10.37
CA GLY A 253 -21.74 6.99 9.87
C GLY A 253 -21.07 6.29 8.69
N LEU A 254 -21.60 5.10 8.37
CA LEU A 254 -21.05 4.22 7.35
C LEU A 254 -21.10 4.83 5.93
N ALA A 255 -22.14 5.58 5.61
CA ALA A 255 -22.26 6.23 4.30
C ALA A 255 -21.11 7.22 4.05
N ALA A 256 -20.71 7.98 5.09
CA ALA A 256 -19.58 8.89 4.99
C ALA A 256 -18.25 8.16 4.67
N VAL A 257 -18.02 7.00 5.31
CA VAL A 257 -16.87 6.13 4.98
C VAL A 257 -16.93 5.68 3.53
N GLY A 258 -18.13 5.29 3.05
CA GLY A 258 -18.37 4.90 1.67
C GLY A 258 -18.04 6.02 0.68
N TYR A 259 -18.50 7.23 0.90
CA TYR A 259 -18.23 8.38 0.02
C TYR A 259 -16.75 8.76 -0.03
N VAL A 260 -16.10 8.80 1.14
CA VAL A 260 -14.64 9.05 1.22
C VAL A 260 -13.88 7.96 0.46
N ARG A 261 -14.24 6.69 0.64
CA ARG A 261 -13.60 5.58 -0.06
C ARG A 261 -13.82 5.62 -1.57
N ALA A 262 -15.02 5.96 -2.02
CA ALA A 262 -15.31 6.12 -3.45
C ALA A 262 -14.44 7.21 -4.09
N SER A 263 -14.25 8.35 -3.40
CA SER A 263 -13.38 9.41 -3.89
C SER A 263 -11.90 8.98 -3.95
N GLU A 264 -11.43 8.18 -2.99
CA GLU A 264 -10.08 7.59 -3.00
C GLU A 264 -9.90 6.60 -4.17
N ILE A 265 -10.93 5.79 -4.48
CA ILE A 265 -10.92 4.85 -5.62
C ILE A 265 -10.77 5.61 -6.94
N LEU A 266 -11.46 6.72 -7.14
CA LEU A 266 -11.34 7.55 -8.35
C LEU A 266 -9.94 8.17 -8.51
N MET A 267 -9.25 8.47 -7.40
CA MET A 267 -7.85 8.92 -7.41
C MET A 267 -6.86 7.76 -7.56
N GLY A 268 -7.31 6.51 -7.42
CA GLY A 268 -6.48 5.30 -7.43
C GLY A 268 -5.53 5.18 -8.61
N PRO A 269 -5.96 5.33 -9.87
CA PRO A 269 -5.09 5.26 -11.05
C PRO A 269 -3.92 6.24 -10.97
N PHE A 270 -4.17 7.46 -10.51
CA PHE A 270 -3.13 8.46 -10.32
C PHE A 270 -2.16 8.10 -9.19
N ILE A 271 -2.68 7.58 -8.07
CA ILE A 271 -1.85 7.16 -6.92
C ILE A 271 -0.87 6.05 -7.31
N VAL A 272 -1.27 5.12 -8.19
CA VAL A 272 -0.39 4.06 -8.71
C VAL A 272 0.79 4.65 -9.50
N VAL A 273 0.52 5.64 -10.35
CA VAL A 273 1.58 6.36 -11.09
C VAL A 273 2.52 7.09 -10.12
N LEU A 274 1.96 7.75 -9.11
CA LEU A 274 2.72 8.44 -8.06
C LEU A 274 3.65 7.49 -7.30
N MET A 275 3.16 6.30 -6.95
CA MET A 275 3.97 5.26 -6.29
C MET A 275 5.13 4.81 -7.18
N GLY A 276 4.91 4.62 -8.48
CA GLY A 276 5.96 4.30 -9.44
C GLY A 276 7.07 5.35 -9.48
N ILE A 277 6.71 6.63 -9.53
CA ILE A 277 7.68 7.74 -9.51
C ILE A 277 8.44 7.77 -8.18
N SER A 278 7.78 7.48 -7.06
CA SER A 278 8.41 7.47 -5.73
C SER A 278 9.54 6.44 -5.60
N GLN A 279 9.47 5.32 -6.32
CA GLN A 279 10.53 4.29 -6.33
C GLN A 279 11.86 4.82 -6.92
N VAL A 280 11.77 5.74 -7.87
CA VAL A 280 12.94 6.35 -8.52
C VAL A 280 13.39 7.63 -7.81
N ALA A 281 12.50 8.28 -7.08
CA ALA A 281 12.75 9.57 -6.46
C ALA A 281 13.92 9.56 -5.45
N VAL A 282 14.02 8.53 -4.61
CA VAL A 282 15.09 8.43 -3.59
C VAL A 282 16.47 8.23 -4.22
N PRO A 283 16.68 7.28 -5.15
CA PRO A 283 17.96 7.15 -5.87
C PRO A 283 18.38 8.43 -6.61
N GLU A 284 17.45 9.10 -7.28
CA GLU A 284 17.76 10.35 -8.00
C GLU A 284 18.08 11.50 -7.04
N ALA A 285 17.31 11.66 -5.96
CA ALA A 285 17.61 12.62 -4.91
C ALA A 285 19.01 12.39 -4.31
N SER A 286 19.39 11.12 -4.11
CA SER A 286 20.73 10.77 -3.64
C SER A 286 21.82 11.15 -4.63
N ARG A 287 21.62 10.91 -5.94
CA ARG A 287 22.57 11.34 -6.99
C ARG A 287 22.74 12.84 -7.02
N VAL A 288 21.62 13.60 -6.94
CA VAL A 288 21.66 15.07 -6.91
C VAL A 288 22.38 15.55 -5.66
N PHE A 289 22.10 14.96 -4.50
CA PHE A 289 22.74 15.32 -3.23
C PHE A 289 24.25 15.13 -3.27
N HIS A 290 24.74 14.00 -3.80
CA HIS A 290 26.18 13.70 -3.90
C HIS A 290 26.91 14.54 -4.96
N ARG A 291 26.21 15.00 -6.00
CA ARG A 291 26.81 15.90 -7.00
C ARG A 291 26.88 17.33 -6.49
N GLU A 292 25.74 17.89 -6.10
CA GLU A 292 25.62 19.25 -5.61
C GLU A 292 24.46 19.35 -4.59
N SER A 293 24.78 19.30 -3.32
CA SER A 293 23.77 19.32 -2.24
C SER A 293 22.83 20.53 -2.29
N ARG A 294 23.34 21.70 -2.81
CA ARG A 294 22.53 22.92 -3.00
C ARG A 294 21.35 22.76 -3.95
N HIS A 295 21.43 21.85 -4.91
CA HIS A 295 20.37 21.62 -5.88
C HIS A 295 19.29 20.63 -5.39
N LEU A 296 19.50 19.93 -4.26
CA LEU A 296 18.56 18.95 -3.75
C LEU A 296 17.18 19.53 -3.47
N ALA A 297 17.11 20.71 -2.79
CA ALA A 297 15.83 21.35 -2.51
C ALA A 297 15.06 21.70 -3.80
N ARG A 298 15.76 22.23 -4.80
CA ARG A 298 15.18 22.57 -6.11
C ARG A 298 14.67 21.32 -6.83
N PHE A 299 15.46 20.24 -6.84
CA PHE A 299 15.06 18.95 -7.39
C PHE A 299 13.78 18.43 -6.74
N CYS A 300 13.74 18.37 -5.41
CA CYS A 300 12.55 17.93 -4.67
C CYS A 300 11.34 18.83 -4.94
N PHE A 301 11.54 20.16 -5.05
CA PHE A 301 10.45 21.09 -5.36
C PHE A 301 9.87 20.85 -6.75
N ILE A 302 10.72 20.68 -7.75
CA ILE A 302 10.28 20.38 -9.13
C ILE A 302 9.55 19.04 -9.15
N LEU A 303 10.11 18.00 -8.50
CA LEU A 303 9.49 16.68 -8.44
C LEU A 303 8.11 16.73 -7.78
N GLY A 304 7.99 17.38 -6.62
CA GLY A 304 6.71 17.56 -5.94
C GLY A 304 5.72 18.38 -6.73
N GLY A 305 6.21 19.47 -7.38
CA GLY A 305 5.40 20.33 -8.23
C GLY A 305 4.84 19.62 -9.46
N VAL A 306 5.65 18.83 -10.17
CA VAL A 306 5.20 18.03 -11.32
C VAL A 306 4.14 17.02 -10.90
N GLN A 307 4.35 16.31 -9.79
CA GLN A 307 3.37 15.36 -9.27
C GLN A 307 2.09 16.04 -8.81
N ALA A 308 2.18 17.18 -8.11
CA ALA A 308 1.02 17.96 -7.68
C ALA A 308 0.22 18.53 -8.86
N SER A 309 0.91 19.04 -9.89
CA SER A 309 0.26 19.51 -11.11
C SER A 309 -0.48 18.37 -11.83
N ALA A 310 0.12 17.21 -11.92
CA ALA A 310 -0.53 16.02 -12.50
C ALA A 310 -1.75 15.57 -11.66
N ALA A 311 -1.69 15.66 -10.32
CA ALA A 311 -2.84 15.40 -9.45
C ALA A 311 -3.97 16.40 -9.70
N ILE A 312 -3.65 17.67 -9.84
CA ILE A 312 -4.64 18.73 -10.13
C ILE A 312 -5.27 18.52 -11.51
N VAL A 313 -4.48 18.19 -12.54
CA VAL A 313 -5.00 17.87 -13.87
C VAL A 313 -5.94 16.67 -13.82
N TRP A 314 -5.56 15.59 -13.12
CA TRP A 314 -6.43 14.42 -12.94
C TRP A 314 -7.72 14.78 -12.19
N GLY A 315 -7.61 15.57 -11.10
CA GLY A 315 -8.77 16.07 -10.36
C GLY A 315 -9.68 16.96 -11.22
N ALA A 316 -9.11 17.81 -12.08
CA ALA A 316 -9.87 18.60 -13.03
C ALA A 316 -10.62 17.71 -14.04
N ILE A 317 -10.00 16.64 -14.55
CA ILE A 317 -10.67 15.66 -15.41
C ILE A 317 -11.84 14.99 -14.65
N LEU A 318 -11.63 14.60 -13.41
CA LEU A 318 -12.68 14.01 -12.57
C LEU A 318 -13.85 14.97 -12.31
N LEU A 319 -13.58 16.28 -12.23
CA LEU A 319 -14.59 17.31 -11.99
C LEU A 319 -15.32 17.78 -13.25
N THR A 320 -14.67 17.73 -14.42
CA THR A 320 -15.22 18.29 -15.67
C THR A 320 -15.73 17.23 -16.63
N VAL A 321 -15.00 16.11 -16.80
CA VAL A 321 -15.33 15.05 -17.75
C VAL A 321 -16.21 13.97 -17.12
N PHE A 322 -15.95 13.60 -15.88
CA PHE A 322 -16.68 12.50 -15.23
C PHE A 322 -18.17 12.80 -15.02
N PRO A 323 -18.62 14.03 -14.71
CA PRO A 323 -20.04 14.36 -14.64
C PRO A 323 -20.81 14.12 -15.94
N LEU A 324 -20.11 14.18 -17.09
CA LEU A 324 -20.72 14.03 -18.42
C LEU A 324 -21.18 12.59 -18.76
N GLY A 325 -20.82 11.61 -17.93
CA GLY A 325 -21.23 10.21 -18.12
C GLY A 325 -20.44 9.22 -17.28
N PRO A 326 -19.10 9.19 -17.32
CA PRO A 326 -18.31 8.17 -16.63
C PRO A 326 -18.57 8.09 -15.12
N GLY A 327 -18.72 9.19 -14.43
CA GLY A 327 -18.96 9.24 -12.99
C GLY A 327 -20.26 8.59 -12.56
N PRO A 328 -21.42 9.05 -13.09
CA PRO A 328 -22.71 8.39 -12.86
C PRO A 328 -22.74 6.93 -13.31
N LEU A 329 -22.07 6.60 -14.43
CA LEU A 329 -21.99 5.23 -14.91
C LEU A 329 -21.22 4.32 -13.94
N LEU A 330 -20.12 4.80 -13.35
CA LEU A 330 -19.27 4.01 -12.47
C LEU A 330 -19.84 3.90 -11.05
N LEU A 331 -20.35 4.99 -10.47
CA LEU A 331 -20.73 5.08 -9.05
C LEU A 331 -22.24 5.18 -8.81
N LYS A 332 -23.06 5.36 -9.85
CA LYS A 332 -24.50 5.50 -9.74
C LYS A 332 -24.92 6.51 -8.63
N GLU A 333 -25.64 6.06 -7.62
CA GLU A 333 -26.14 6.88 -6.52
C GLU A 333 -25.03 7.50 -5.65
N LEU A 334 -23.85 6.85 -5.59
CA LEU A 334 -22.70 7.36 -4.84
C LEU A 334 -22.00 8.53 -5.55
N TRP A 335 -22.29 8.77 -6.84
CA TRP A 335 -21.59 9.79 -7.63
C TRP A 335 -21.72 11.20 -7.05
N MET A 336 -22.96 11.67 -6.82
CA MET A 336 -23.18 13.07 -6.38
C MET A 336 -22.52 13.39 -5.03
N PRO A 337 -22.66 12.56 -3.98
CA PRO A 337 -21.95 12.80 -2.72
C PRO A 337 -20.42 12.68 -2.88
N THR A 338 -19.95 11.75 -3.72
CA THR A 338 -18.51 11.55 -3.98
C THR A 338 -17.91 12.73 -4.73
N ALA A 339 -18.61 13.29 -5.72
CA ALA A 339 -18.17 14.43 -6.51
C ALA A 339 -17.88 15.66 -5.65
N GLN A 340 -18.64 15.89 -4.58
CA GLN A 340 -18.41 16.97 -3.62
C GLN A 340 -17.07 16.84 -2.86
N LEU A 341 -16.52 15.63 -2.76
CA LEU A 341 -15.27 15.36 -2.07
C LEU A 341 -14.05 15.49 -2.99
N LEU A 342 -14.26 15.45 -4.32
CA LEU A 342 -13.16 15.45 -5.30
C LEU A 342 -12.23 16.68 -5.20
N PRO A 343 -12.70 17.91 -4.97
CA PRO A 343 -11.79 19.05 -4.79
C PRO A 343 -10.86 18.86 -3.59
N ALA A 344 -11.39 18.44 -2.44
CA ALA A 344 -10.62 18.23 -1.24
C ALA A 344 -9.60 17.11 -1.41
N ILE A 345 -10.00 15.95 -1.96
CA ILE A 345 -9.07 14.82 -2.14
C ILE A 345 -7.99 15.12 -3.19
N THR A 346 -8.31 15.88 -4.23
CA THR A 346 -7.34 16.36 -5.22
C THR A 346 -6.25 17.19 -4.55
N LEU A 347 -6.62 18.16 -3.73
CA LEU A 347 -5.69 18.97 -2.98
C LEU A 347 -4.90 18.16 -1.94
N THR A 348 -5.55 17.18 -1.30
CA THR A 348 -4.89 16.22 -0.41
C THR A 348 -3.75 15.49 -1.13
N VAL A 349 -4.00 14.96 -2.32
CA VAL A 349 -3.00 14.23 -3.12
C VAL A 349 -1.91 15.17 -3.64
N ALA A 350 -2.26 16.40 -4.02
CA ALA A 350 -1.28 17.41 -4.40
C ALA A 350 -0.35 17.76 -3.23
N ALA A 351 -0.86 17.93 -2.01
CA ALA A 351 -0.04 18.14 -0.81
C ALA A 351 0.83 16.91 -0.50
N ALA A 352 0.29 15.69 -0.61
CA ALA A 352 1.02 14.44 -0.42
C ALA A 352 2.17 14.27 -1.42
N SER A 353 2.07 14.83 -2.64
CA SER A 353 3.14 14.84 -3.63
C SER A 353 4.37 15.62 -3.14
N PHE A 354 4.17 16.75 -2.48
CA PHE A 354 5.25 17.50 -1.85
C PHE A 354 5.85 16.78 -0.64
N ILE A 355 5.04 16.04 0.15
CA ILE A 355 5.54 15.20 1.23
C ILE A 355 6.45 14.11 0.68
N THR A 356 6.02 13.42 -0.38
CA THR A 356 6.80 12.35 -1.04
C THR A 356 8.15 12.88 -1.54
N ALA A 357 8.17 14.03 -2.17
CA ALA A 357 9.40 14.67 -2.65
C ALA A 357 10.34 15.07 -1.51
N ALA A 358 9.82 15.67 -0.43
CA ALA A 358 10.63 16.03 0.75
C ALA A 358 11.15 14.79 1.49
N THR A 359 10.35 13.70 1.55
CA THR A 359 10.77 12.41 2.09
C THR A 359 11.95 11.84 1.32
N ALA A 360 11.91 11.89 -0.03
CA ALA A 360 13.02 11.43 -0.87
C ALA A 360 14.30 12.23 -0.57
N GLY A 361 14.20 13.55 -0.40
CA GLY A 361 15.31 14.41 -0.03
C GLY A 361 15.93 14.09 1.34
N LEU A 362 15.09 13.92 2.37
CA LEU A 362 15.57 13.58 3.74
C LEU A 362 16.17 12.16 3.79
N ARG A 363 15.63 11.21 3.05
CA ARG A 363 16.18 9.85 2.93
C ARG A 363 17.52 9.86 2.20
N ALA A 364 17.65 10.65 1.14
CA ALA A 364 18.92 10.84 0.42
C ALA A 364 20.04 11.40 1.32
N MET A 365 19.69 12.27 2.28
CA MET A 365 20.61 12.81 3.28
C MET A 365 20.88 11.87 4.47
N GLY A 366 20.15 10.75 4.61
CA GLY A 366 20.31 9.81 5.73
C GLY A 366 19.79 10.32 7.08
N VAL A 367 18.99 11.40 7.13
CA VAL A 367 18.54 12.04 8.38
C VAL A 367 17.22 11.46 8.92
N ALA A 368 17.22 10.17 9.22
CA ALA A 368 16.04 9.40 9.61
C ALA A 368 15.23 9.99 10.79
N ARG A 369 15.91 10.56 11.81
CA ARG A 369 15.21 11.18 12.96
C ARG A 369 14.31 12.34 12.56
N ARG A 370 14.71 13.14 11.56
CA ARG A 370 13.91 14.26 11.05
C ARG A 370 12.70 13.77 10.26
N SER A 371 12.89 12.74 9.45
CA SER A 371 11.79 12.06 8.73
C SER A 371 10.76 11.49 9.71
N LEU A 372 11.20 10.82 10.78
CA LEU A 372 10.31 10.27 11.79
C LEU A 372 9.49 11.35 12.51
N ARG A 373 10.12 12.46 12.92
CA ARG A 373 9.40 13.58 13.55
C ARG A 373 8.33 14.16 12.62
N ALA A 374 8.67 14.42 11.36
CA ALA A 374 7.73 14.93 10.38
C ALA A 374 6.56 13.96 10.15
N GLN A 375 6.85 12.65 10.04
CA GLN A 375 5.84 11.61 9.89
C GLN A 375 4.88 11.56 11.08
N LEU A 376 5.39 11.51 12.31
CA LEU A 376 4.54 11.44 13.50
C LEU A 376 3.66 12.68 13.63
N THR A 377 4.22 13.88 13.45
CA THR A 377 3.46 15.14 13.50
C THR A 377 2.36 15.16 12.43
N GLY A 378 2.68 14.74 11.21
CA GLY A 378 1.69 14.64 10.12
C GLY A 378 0.59 13.62 10.40
N SER A 379 0.96 12.43 10.93
CA SER A 379 -0.01 11.38 11.28
C SER A 379 -0.99 11.82 12.38
N VAL A 380 -0.51 12.50 13.41
CA VAL A 380 -1.36 13.05 14.48
C VAL A 380 -2.31 14.10 13.91
N ALA A 381 -1.80 15.06 13.13
CA ALA A 381 -2.64 16.08 12.49
C ALA A 381 -3.71 15.45 11.58
N TYR A 382 -3.34 14.41 10.83
CA TYR A 382 -4.21 13.69 9.91
C TYR A 382 -5.42 13.06 10.63
N VAL A 383 -5.20 12.41 11.78
CA VAL A 383 -6.28 11.81 12.56
C VAL A 383 -7.13 12.88 13.23
N ILE A 384 -6.51 13.87 13.87
CA ILE A 384 -7.23 14.94 14.61
C ILE A 384 -8.07 15.78 13.64
N CYS A 385 -7.48 16.30 12.57
CA CYS A 385 -8.22 17.15 11.63
C CYS A 385 -9.27 16.35 10.84
N GLY A 386 -9.00 15.07 10.51
CA GLY A 386 -9.98 14.19 9.91
C GLY A 386 -11.19 13.93 10.82
N ALA A 387 -10.93 13.64 12.10
CA ALA A 387 -11.96 13.42 13.11
C ALA A 387 -12.76 14.70 13.40
N ALA A 388 -12.10 15.83 13.61
CA ALA A 388 -12.75 17.12 13.80
C ALA A 388 -13.63 17.50 12.61
N GLY A 389 -13.12 17.29 11.39
CA GLY A 389 -13.91 17.48 10.17
C GLY A 389 -15.13 16.58 10.10
N ALA A 390 -15.01 15.30 10.53
CA ALA A 390 -16.13 14.37 10.59
C ALA A 390 -17.26 14.88 11.50
N VAL A 391 -16.91 15.41 12.68
CA VAL A 391 -17.86 15.98 13.63
C VAL A 391 -18.56 17.22 13.06
N LEU A 392 -17.81 18.08 12.37
CA LEU A 392 -18.32 19.37 11.88
C LEU A 392 -19.22 19.26 10.64
N ALA A 393 -18.83 18.43 9.66
CA ALA A 393 -19.52 18.36 8.37
C ALA A 393 -19.43 16.97 7.70
N GLY A 394 -19.39 15.90 8.49
CA GLY A 394 -19.42 14.52 7.99
C GLY A 394 -18.30 14.21 6.99
N ALA A 395 -18.65 13.60 5.87
CA ALA A 395 -17.69 13.21 4.81
C ALA A 395 -16.96 14.42 4.20
N VAL A 396 -17.67 15.51 3.95
CA VAL A 396 -17.10 16.74 3.38
C VAL A 396 -16.12 17.37 4.36
N GLY A 397 -16.52 17.51 5.60
CA GLY A 397 -15.64 18.03 6.65
C GLY A 397 -14.41 17.17 6.86
N THR A 398 -14.55 15.82 6.87
CA THR A 398 -13.42 14.89 6.92
C THR A 398 -12.43 15.14 5.79
N SER A 399 -12.91 15.25 4.56
CA SER A 399 -12.05 15.43 3.39
C SER A 399 -11.28 16.75 3.45
N TRP A 400 -11.91 17.85 3.82
CA TRP A 400 -11.24 19.14 4.00
C TRP A 400 -10.31 19.17 5.22
N GLY A 401 -10.70 18.52 6.32
CA GLY A 401 -9.82 18.35 7.49
C GLY A 401 -8.54 17.60 7.15
N VAL A 402 -8.66 16.53 6.37
CA VAL A 402 -7.50 15.77 5.84
C VAL A 402 -6.65 16.63 4.90
N THR A 403 -7.27 17.44 4.04
CA THR A 403 -6.54 18.38 3.17
C THR A 403 -5.71 19.37 3.99
N ALA A 404 -6.31 19.95 5.03
CA ALA A 404 -5.59 20.85 5.94
C ALA A 404 -4.44 20.15 6.64
N ALA A 405 -4.65 18.93 7.15
CA ALA A 405 -3.62 18.13 7.81
C ALA A 405 -2.46 17.78 6.86
N GLN A 406 -2.75 17.38 5.62
CA GLN A 406 -1.73 17.06 4.62
C GLN A 406 -0.94 18.29 4.17
N THR A 407 -1.61 19.42 4.04
CA THR A 407 -0.95 20.71 3.75
C THR A 407 -0.01 21.09 4.89
N PHE A 408 -0.48 21.00 6.13
CA PHE A 408 0.36 21.22 7.32
C PHE A 408 1.54 20.25 7.36
N ALA A 409 1.29 18.95 7.13
CA ALA A 409 2.36 17.95 7.07
C ALA A 409 3.39 18.28 5.98
N ALA A 410 2.95 18.70 4.79
CA ALA A 410 3.85 19.13 3.71
C ALA A 410 4.78 20.28 4.17
N LEU A 411 4.23 21.30 4.86
CA LEU A 411 5.02 22.40 5.41
C LEU A 411 6.05 21.90 6.44
N VAL A 412 5.66 20.99 7.34
CA VAL A 412 6.57 20.39 8.33
C VAL A 412 7.69 19.61 7.64
N TRP A 413 7.37 18.76 6.66
CA TRP A 413 8.36 18.00 5.92
C TRP A 413 9.35 18.91 5.17
N TRP A 414 8.86 19.97 4.53
CA TRP A 414 9.70 20.95 3.84
C TRP A 414 10.55 21.76 4.80
N HIS A 415 10.04 22.14 5.96
CA HIS A 415 10.82 22.77 7.00
C HIS A 415 11.95 21.87 7.48
N GLN A 416 11.67 20.57 7.73
CA GLN A 416 12.71 19.62 8.12
C GLN A 416 13.78 19.42 7.04
N LEU A 417 13.39 19.37 5.76
CA LEU A 417 14.31 19.25 4.63
C LEU A 417 15.23 20.49 4.53
N ARG A 418 14.65 21.69 4.56
CA ARG A 418 15.41 22.95 4.50
C ARG A 418 16.37 23.10 5.69
N SER A 419 15.91 22.80 6.89
CA SER A 419 16.74 22.83 8.10
C SER A 419 17.86 21.77 8.06
N ALA A 420 17.62 20.60 7.48
CA ALA A 420 18.65 19.57 7.30
C ALA A 420 19.75 20.05 6.33
N LEU A 421 19.34 20.68 5.21
CA LEU A 421 20.27 21.24 4.22
C LEU A 421 21.09 22.42 4.81
N ALA A 422 20.46 23.32 5.56
CA ALA A 422 21.15 24.41 6.21
C ALA A 422 22.22 23.91 7.19
N ASN A 423 21.89 22.92 8.03
CA ASN A 423 22.85 22.31 8.94
C ASN A 423 23.98 21.58 8.20
N HIS A 424 23.69 20.95 7.06
CA HIS A 424 24.69 20.28 6.22
C HIS A 424 25.70 21.27 5.64
N HIS A 425 25.25 22.46 5.23
CA HIS A 425 26.10 23.52 4.70
C HIS A 425 26.86 24.31 5.80
N ALA A 426 26.35 24.32 7.02
CA ALA A 426 26.99 25.02 8.16
C ALA A 426 28.18 24.27 8.76
N VAL A 427 28.35 22.96 8.51
CA VAL A 427 29.51 22.17 8.97
C VAL A 427 30.67 22.36 8.00
N PRO A 428 31.82 22.97 8.46
CA PRO A 428 32.98 23.18 7.59
C PRO A 428 33.52 21.87 7.03
N ALA A 429 34.08 21.93 5.80
CA ALA A 429 34.58 20.77 5.05
C ALA A 429 35.79 20.05 5.67
N VAL A 430 36.28 20.52 6.81
CA VAL A 430 37.53 20.03 7.46
C VAL A 430 37.32 18.78 8.32
N SER A 431 36.04 18.34 8.53
CA SER A 431 35.73 17.16 9.38
C SER A 431 35.07 16.00 8.58
N ARG A 432 35.29 15.91 7.25
CA ARG A 432 34.74 14.85 6.41
C ARG A 432 35.80 13.93 5.85
#